data_d5356076ce58d998fd2f81a58db150ba
#
_entry.id   d5356076ce58d998fd2f81a58db150ba
#
_cell.length_a   1.000
_cell.length_b   1.000
_cell.length_c   1.000
_cell.angle_alpha   90.00
_cell.angle_beta   90.00
_cell.angle_gamma   90.00
#
_symmetry.space_group_name_H-M   'P 1'
#
loop_
_entity.id
_entity.type
_entity.pdbx_description
1 polymer ?
#
loop_
_entity_poly.entity_id
_entity_poly.type
_entity_poly.pdbx_seq_one_letter_code
_entity_poly.pdbx_strand_id
1 'polypeptide(L)'
;MDTLVTAEWLSQHLNDPDLVLLDCTVCTIPEEGGGLHNVSGRPDYELGHIPNAGFADLKGDLCDTNSTVEFAVPTPEQFCSAMGALGVGDDSRVVLYDTNYSAWAARVWWMLRWVGFDQAALLNGGLSAWTAEGRPLSIEPVTRPAKRLTP
;
A
#
# COMPACT_ATOMS: atom_id res chain seq x y z
N MET A 1 -17.46 3.42 -1.06
CA MET A 1 -16.32 3.54 -2.01
C MET A 1 -16.25 2.27 -2.85
N ASP A 2 -16.08 2.41 -4.15
CA ASP A 2 -15.93 1.25 -5.03
C ASP A 2 -14.64 0.49 -4.70
N THR A 3 -14.62 -0.80 -4.98
CA THR A 3 -13.44 -1.65 -4.74
C THR A 3 -12.28 -1.32 -5.68
N LEU A 4 -12.58 -0.82 -6.88
CA LEU A 4 -11.60 -0.38 -7.87
C LEU A 4 -11.81 1.09 -8.21
N VAL A 5 -10.70 1.81 -8.36
CA VAL A 5 -10.68 3.17 -8.89
C VAL A 5 -9.74 3.24 -10.07
N THR A 6 -10.03 4.14 -11.01
CA THR A 6 -9.18 4.35 -12.18
C THR A 6 -8.04 5.32 -11.89
N ALA A 7 -6.99 5.29 -12.71
CA ALA A 7 -5.93 6.28 -12.63
C ALA A 7 -6.46 7.71 -12.87
N GLU A 8 -7.44 7.86 -13.74
CA GLU A 8 -8.10 9.15 -13.96
C GLU A 8 -8.79 9.64 -12.69
N TRP A 9 -9.61 8.79 -12.06
CA TRP A 9 -10.27 9.13 -10.80
C TRP A 9 -9.22 9.53 -9.74
N LEU A 10 -8.17 8.73 -9.59
CA LEU A 10 -7.12 8.99 -8.60
C LEU A 10 -6.44 10.33 -8.87
N SER A 11 -6.14 10.67 -10.12
CA SER A 11 -5.50 11.93 -10.47
C SER A 11 -6.33 13.15 -10.06
N GLN A 12 -7.64 13.02 -10.03
CA GLN A 12 -8.57 14.07 -9.62
C GLN A 12 -8.73 14.17 -8.10
N HIS A 13 -8.30 13.14 -7.35
CA HIS A 13 -8.53 13.04 -5.90
C HIS A 13 -7.24 12.99 -5.07
N LEU A 14 -6.06 13.12 -5.70
CA LEU A 14 -4.77 13.03 -5.01
C LEU A 14 -4.62 13.99 -3.83
N ASN A 15 -5.27 15.14 -3.89
CA ASN A 15 -5.15 16.17 -2.88
C ASN A 15 -6.33 16.20 -1.91
N ASP A 16 -7.25 15.25 -1.99
CA ASP A 16 -8.35 15.16 -1.05
C ASP A 16 -7.82 14.92 0.36
N PRO A 17 -8.24 15.71 1.36
CA PRO A 17 -7.63 15.64 2.70
C PRO A 17 -7.86 14.31 3.41
N ASP A 18 -8.90 13.57 3.06
CA ASP A 18 -9.22 12.26 3.66
C ASP A 18 -8.66 11.08 2.87
N LEU A 19 -8.03 11.31 1.70
CA LEU A 19 -7.48 10.24 0.88
C LEU A 19 -6.05 9.91 1.30
N VAL A 20 -5.81 8.64 1.58
CA VAL A 20 -4.47 8.10 1.83
C VAL A 20 -4.15 7.13 0.70
N LEU A 21 -3.10 7.43 -0.05
CA LEU A 21 -2.61 6.59 -1.14
C LEU A 21 -1.37 5.85 -0.66
N LEU A 22 -1.34 4.53 -0.85
CA LEU A 22 -0.24 3.69 -0.38
C LEU A 22 0.27 2.77 -1.48
N ASP A 23 1.58 2.77 -1.67
CA ASP A 23 2.31 1.78 -2.47
C ASP A 23 2.58 0.57 -1.58
N CYS A 24 2.16 -0.62 -2.02
CA CYS A 24 2.27 -1.86 -1.27
C CYS A 24 3.25 -2.85 -1.90
N THR A 25 4.14 -2.38 -2.76
CA THR A 25 4.98 -3.24 -3.59
C THR A 25 5.91 -4.12 -2.75
N VAL A 26 5.92 -5.40 -3.08
CA VAL A 26 6.92 -6.38 -2.67
C VAL A 26 7.63 -6.86 -3.93
N CYS A 27 8.94 -6.89 -3.89
CA CYS A 27 9.74 -7.37 -5.02
C CYS A 27 10.14 -8.82 -4.81
N THR A 28 10.11 -9.60 -5.89
CA THR A 28 10.59 -10.98 -5.88
C THR A 28 11.88 -11.03 -6.67
N ILE A 29 12.95 -11.44 -6.02
CA ILE A 29 14.29 -11.46 -6.63
C ILE A 29 14.89 -12.85 -6.61
N PRO A 30 15.81 -13.17 -7.58
CA PRO A 30 16.48 -14.45 -7.57
C PRO A 30 17.41 -14.61 -6.37
N GLU A 31 17.46 -15.85 -5.84
CA GLU A 31 18.43 -16.22 -4.81
C GLU A 31 19.66 -16.86 -5.44
N GLU A 32 20.81 -16.67 -4.76
CA GLU A 32 22.02 -17.43 -5.09
C GLU A 32 21.77 -18.92 -4.86
N GLY A 33 22.11 -19.74 -5.86
CA GLY A 33 21.84 -21.18 -5.78
C GLY A 33 20.49 -21.62 -6.31
N GLY A 34 19.67 -20.69 -6.82
CA GLY A 34 18.36 -20.96 -7.40
C GLY A 34 17.21 -20.60 -6.46
N GLY A 35 16.01 -20.51 -7.00
CA GLY A 35 14.84 -20.06 -6.27
C GLY A 35 14.65 -18.55 -6.27
N LEU A 36 13.60 -18.13 -5.60
CA LEU A 36 13.19 -16.72 -5.51
C LEU A 36 12.92 -16.37 -4.05
N HIS A 37 13.13 -15.12 -3.68
CA HIS A 37 12.69 -14.62 -2.38
C HIS A 37 12.07 -13.23 -2.50
N ASN A 38 11.26 -12.87 -1.54
CA ASN A 38 10.55 -11.60 -1.50
C ASN A 38 11.30 -10.60 -0.62
N VAL A 39 11.41 -9.38 -1.13
CA VAL A 39 12.00 -8.25 -0.40
C VAL A 39 11.05 -7.07 -0.47
N SER A 40 11.21 -6.14 0.49
CA SER A 40 10.42 -4.90 0.47
C SER A 40 10.61 -4.16 -0.85
N GLY A 41 9.53 -3.61 -1.38
CA GLY A 41 9.55 -2.75 -2.56
C GLY A 41 9.95 -1.31 -2.27
N ARG A 42 10.39 -0.98 -1.05
CA ARG A 42 10.78 0.38 -0.68
C ARG A 42 11.83 0.99 -1.60
N PRO A 43 12.89 0.29 -2.01
CA PRO A 43 13.86 0.87 -2.95
C PRO A 43 13.22 1.33 -4.27
N ASP A 44 12.29 0.54 -4.82
CA ASP A 44 11.58 0.92 -6.04
C ASP A 44 10.65 2.11 -5.81
N TYR A 45 9.97 2.14 -4.66
CA TYR A 45 9.15 3.27 -4.24
C TYR A 45 9.98 4.56 -4.20
N GLU A 46 11.17 4.50 -3.65
CA GLU A 46 12.04 5.68 -3.53
C GLU A 46 12.57 6.17 -4.87
N LEU A 47 12.65 5.28 -5.87
CA LEU A 47 13.04 5.64 -7.24
C LEU A 47 11.90 6.33 -8.00
N GLY A 48 10.66 6.11 -7.60
CA GLY A 48 9.51 6.75 -8.21
C GLY A 48 8.21 6.16 -7.72
N HIS A 49 7.30 7.01 -7.28
CA HIS A 49 5.97 6.63 -6.80
C HIS A 49 4.94 7.64 -7.30
N ILE A 50 3.68 7.26 -7.23
CA ILE A 50 2.59 8.19 -7.53
C ILE A 50 2.67 9.35 -6.52
N PRO A 51 2.52 10.61 -6.97
CA PRO A 51 2.56 11.76 -6.05
C PRO A 51 1.62 11.55 -4.86
N ASN A 52 2.07 11.92 -3.66
CA ASN A 52 1.38 11.76 -2.38
C ASN A 52 1.27 10.31 -1.87
N ALA A 53 1.82 9.33 -2.56
CA ALA A 53 1.80 7.96 -2.07
C ALA A 53 2.78 7.78 -0.91
N GLY A 54 2.30 7.21 0.20
CA GLY A 54 3.14 6.63 1.24
C GLY A 54 3.49 5.18 0.88
N PHE A 55 4.33 4.55 1.71
CA PHE A 55 4.72 3.16 1.51
C PHE A 55 4.23 2.27 2.64
N ALA A 56 3.47 1.24 2.29
CA ALA A 56 2.97 0.23 3.22
C ALA A 56 3.84 -1.03 3.10
N ASP A 57 4.67 -1.30 4.10
CA ASP A 57 5.68 -2.34 4.04
C ASP A 57 5.14 -3.69 4.53
N LEU A 58 4.76 -4.54 3.60
CA LEU A 58 4.30 -5.91 3.91
C LEU A 58 5.40 -6.82 4.46
N LYS A 59 6.66 -6.49 4.24
CA LYS A 59 7.79 -7.24 4.82
C LYS A 59 8.23 -6.70 6.18
N GLY A 60 7.61 -5.63 6.63
CA GLY A 60 7.91 -4.97 7.90
C GLY A 60 6.72 -4.94 8.84
N ASP A 61 6.18 -3.75 9.09
CA ASP A 61 5.17 -3.50 10.12
C ASP A 61 3.81 -4.16 9.85
N LEU A 62 3.54 -4.56 8.61
CA LEU A 62 2.26 -5.13 8.21
C LEU A 62 2.24 -6.65 8.22
N CYS A 63 3.26 -7.30 8.74
CA CYS A 63 3.27 -8.75 8.95
C CYS A 63 3.82 -9.09 10.33
N ASP A 64 3.59 -10.35 10.76
CA ASP A 64 4.20 -10.87 11.97
C ASP A 64 5.60 -11.36 11.64
N THR A 65 6.61 -10.53 11.92
CA THR A 65 8.00 -10.83 11.65
C THR A 65 8.60 -11.89 12.57
N ASN A 66 7.90 -12.25 13.65
CA ASN A 66 8.31 -13.32 14.56
C ASN A 66 7.83 -14.70 14.11
N SER A 67 6.94 -14.77 13.12
CA SER A 67 6.46 -16.04 12.58
C SER A 67 7.46 -16.63 11.60
N THR A 68 7.49 -17.97 11.52
CA THR A 68 8.21 -18.69 10.47
C THR A 68 7.47 -18.68 9.13
N VAL A 69 6.19 -18.30 9.15
CA VAL A 69 5.38 -18.18 7.94
C VAL A 69 5.57 -16.78 7.35
N GLU A 70 6.02 -16.73 6.10
CA GLU A 70 6.18 -15.48 5.38
C GLU A 70 4.84 -14.77 5.22
N PHE A 71 4.82 -13.46 5.45
CA PHE A 71 3.60 -12.64 5.39
C PHE A 71 2.51 -13.08 6.38
N ALA A 72 2.87 -13.72 7.49
CA ALA A 72 1.90 -14.05 8.52
C ALA A 72 1.16 -12.80 8.99
N VAL A 73 -0.13 -12.95 9.26
CA VAL A 73 -0.99 -11.85 9.69
C VAL A 73 -0.55 -11.35 11.07
N PRO A 74 -0.32 -10.04 11.24
CA PRO A 74 -0.02 -9.48 12.56
C PRO A 74 -1.28 -9.45 13.43
N THR A 75 -1.16 -9.00 14.67
CA THR A 75 -2.35 -8.74 15.48
C THR A 75 -3.15 -7.57 14.88
N PRO A 76 -4.49 -7.51 15.09
CA PRO A 76 -5.27 -6.36 14.65
C PRO A 76 -4.73 -5.03 15.17
N GLU A 77 -4.28 -5.01 16.42
CA GLU A 77 -3.72 -3.82 17.07
C GLU A 77 -2.43 -3.38 16.38
N GLN A 78 -1.53 -4.31 16.06
CA GLN A 78 -0.29 -4.00 15.35
C GLN A 78 -0.59 -3.45 13.94
N PHE A 79 -1.51 -4.09 13.23
CA PHE A 79 -1.88 -3.64 11.89
C PHE A 79 -2.48 -2.24 11.91
N CYS A 80 -3.43 -1.98 12.80
CA CYS A 80 -4.06 -0.67 12.92
C CYS A 80 -3.09 0.41 13.37
N SER A 81 -2.15 0.08 14.26
CA SER A 81 -1.09 1.01 14.67
C SER A 81 -0.19 1.37 13.48
N ALA A 82 0.21 0.40 12.69
CA ALA A 82 1.05 0.62 11.51
C ALA A 82 0.32 1.47 10.45
N MET A 83 -0.95 1.16 10.18
CA MET A 83 -1.75 1.95 9.24
C MET A 83 -1.98 3.37 9.75
N GLY A 84 -2.23 3.53 11.05
CA GLY A 84 -2.38 4.84 11.68
C GLY A 84 -1.12 5.70 11.54
N ALA A 85 0.06 5.09 11.68
CA ALA A 85 1.34 5.77 11.47
C ALA A 85 1.51 6.27 10.03
N LEU A 86 0.84 5.63 9.07
CA LEU A 86 0.81 6.06 7.66
C LEU A 86 -0.27 7.13 7.38
N GLY A 87 -1.01 7.54 8.39
CA GLY A 87 -2.04 8.56 8.27
C GLY A 87 -3.45 8.02 8.05
N VAL A 88 -3.65 6.71 8.15
CA VAL A 88 -5.00 6.11 8.01
C VAL A 88 -5.72 6.20 9.34
N GLY A 89 -6.86 6.85 9.34
CA GLY A 89 -7.78 6.91 10.49
C GLY A 89 -9.15 6.37 10.12
N ASP A 90 -10.04 6.32 11.10
CA ASP A 90 -11.39 5.76 10.91
C ASP A 90 -12.21 6.52 9.83
N ASP A 91 -11.88 7.78 9.59
CA ASP A 91 -12.56 8.63 8.61
C ASP A 91 -11.83 8.72 7.25
N SER A 92 -10.76 7.96 7.07
CA SER A 92 -9.97 8.00 5.84
C SER A 92 -10.63 7.19 4.72
N ARG A 93 -10.27 7.57 3.46
CA ARG A 93 -10.43 6.71 2.29
C ARG A 93 -9.04 6.28 1.85
N VAL A 94 -8.86 5.01 1.53
CA VAL A 94 -7.54 4.45 1.20
C VAL A 94 -7.55 3.91 -0.22
N VAL A 95 -6.55 4.28 -1.00
CA VAL A 95 -6.28 3.68 -2.31
C VAL A 95 -4.94 2.98 -2.24
N LEU A 96 -4.90 1.74 -2.72
CA LEU A 96 -3.76 0.85 -2.65
C LEU A 96 -3.30 0.46 -4.06
N TYR A 97 -2.01 0.46 -4.29
CA TYR A 97 -1.46 -0.03 -5.55
C TYR A 97 -0.13 -0.76 -5.33
N ASP A 98 0.30 -1.48 -6.34
CA ASP A 98 1.61 -2.08 -6.40
C ASP A 98 2.08 -2.18 -7.86
N THR A 99 3.21 -2.82 -8.07
CA THR A 99 3.81 -3.03 -9.39
C THR A 99 3.67 -4.48 -9.87
N ASN A 100 2.94 -5.34 -9.14
CA ASN A 100 2.84 -6.77 -9.42
C ASN A 100 1.39 -7.23 -9.44
N TYR A 101 0.63 -6.77 -10.44
CA TYR A 101 -0.75 -7.21 -10.72
C TYR A 101 -1.70 -7.08 -9.54
N SER A 102 -1.46 -6.12 -8.66
CA SER A 102 -2.28 -5.84 -7.46
C SER A 102 -2.32 -6.96 -6.42
N ALA A 103 -1.45 -7.95 -6.50
CA ALA A 103 -1.43 -9.06 -5.54
C ALA A 103 -1.14 -8.57 -4.11
N TRP A 104 -0.18 -7.69 -3.96
CA TRP A 104 0.21 -7.13 -2.66
C TRP A 104 -0.77 -6.07 -2.16
N ALA A 105 -1.23 -5.22 -3.07
CA ALA A 105 -2.28 -4.25 -2.74
C ALA A 105 -3.55 -4.95 -2.26
N ALA A 106 -3.94 -6.05 -2.91
CA ALA A 106 -5.09 -6.86 -2.50
C ALA A 106 -4.91 -7.46 -1.10
N ARG A 107 -3.69 -7.83 -0.73
CA ARG A 107 -3.38 -8.31 0.62
C ARG A 107 -3.64 -7.23 1.67
N VAL A 108 -3.19 -6.00 1.44
CA VAL A 108 -3.44 -4.89 2.37
C VAL A 108 -4.92 -4.55 2.40
N TRP A 109 -5.59 -4.55 1.25
CA TRP A 109 -7.04 -4.34 1.16
C TRP A 109 -7.81 -5.36 2.01
N TRP A 110 -7.43 -6.63 1.93
CA TRP A 110 -8.04 -7.69 2.73
C TRP A 110 -7.83 -7.45 4.23
N MET A 111 -6.61 -7.08 4.64
CA MET A 111 -6.32 -6.82 6.05
C MET A 111 -7.11 -5.63 6.59
N LEU A 112 -7.33 -4.58 5.77
CA LEU A 112 -8.19 -3.46 6.16
C LEU A 112 -9.62 -3.96 6.42
N ARG A 113 -10.16 -4.79 5.54
CA ARG A 113 -11.48 -5.39 5.76
C ARG A 113 -11.51 -6.31 6.97
N TRP A 114 -10.45 -7.05 7.18
CA TRP A 114 -10.33 -7.93 8.33
C TRP A 114 -10.45 -7.17 9.67
N VAL A 115 -9.94 -5.96 9.75
CA VAL A 115 -10.08 -5.12 10.95
C VAL A 115 -11.33 -4.23 10.90
N GLY A 116 -12.22 -4.42 9.94
CA GLY A 116 -13.49 -3.71 9.86
C GLY A 116 -13.48 -2.40 9.09
N PHE A 117 -12.38 -2.08 8.40
CA PHE A 117 -12.27 -0.87 7.59
C PHE A 117 -12.64 -1.18 6.13
N ASP A 118 -13.72 -0.57 5.63
CA ASP A 118 -14.27 -0.87 4.31
C ASP A 118 -14.14 0.27 3.28
N GLN A 119 -13.53 1.39 3.65
CA GLN A 119 -13.31 2.54 2.75
C GLN A 119 -11.97 2.45 2.03
N ALA A 120 -11.72 1.29 1.41
CA ALA A 120 -10.48 1.01 0.70
C ALA A 120 -10.75 0.51 -0.71
N ALA A 121 -9.92 0.93 -1.65
CA ALA A 121 -10.00 0.53 -3.05
C ALA A 121 -8.61 0.19 -3.60
N LEU A 122 -8.58 -0.61 -4.65
CA LEU A 122 -7.39 -0.89 -5.44
C LEU A 122 -7.34 0.06 -6.64
N LEU A 123 -6.14 0.52 -6.99
CA LEU A 123 -5.93 1.23 -8.25
C LEU A 123 -5.97 0.20 -9.39
N ASN A 124 -6.95 0.33 -10.27
CA ASN A 124 -7.11 -0.58 -11.39
C ASN A 124 -5.90 -0.49 -12.33
N GLY A 125 -5.22 -1.61 -12.51
CA GLY A 125 -3.99 -1.69 -13.31
C GLY A 125 -2.73 -1.23 -12.58
N GLY A 126 -2.82 -0.80 -11.32
CA GLY A 126 -1.68 -0.44 -10.48
C GLY A 126 -0.82 0.67 -11.06
N LEU A 127 0.47 0.64 -10.73
CA LEU A 127 1.42 1.64 -11.21
C LEU A 127 1.54 1.62 -12.74
N SER A 128 1.41 0.45 -13.36
CA SER A 128 1.48 0.32 -14.83
C SER A 128 0.40 1.14 -15.53
N ALA A 129 -0.82 1.14 -15.02
CA ALA A 129 -1.90 1.95 -15.60
C ALA A 129 -1.62 3.45 -15.48
N TRP A 130 -1.11 3.87 -14.31
CA TRP A 130 -0.75 5.27 -14.06
C TRP A 130 0.32 5.74 -15.06
N THR A 131 1.39 4.98 -15.23
CA THR A 131 2.49 5.35 -16.12
C THR A 131 2.13 5.21 -17.60
N ALA A 132 1.29 4.23 -17.96
CA ALA A 132 0.83 4.06 -19.34
C ALA A 132 0.03 5.26 -19.85
N GLU A 133 -0.65 5.97 -18.95
CA GLU A 133 -1.37 7.21 -19.28
C GLU A 133 -0.48 8.45 -19.28
N GLY A 134 0.84 8.29 -19.13
CA GLY A 134 1.80 9.40 -19.11
C GLY A 134 1.74 10.27 -17.86
N ARG A 135 1.15 9.78 -16.78
CA ARG A 135 1.02 10.54 -15.54
C ARG A 135 2.33 10.59 -14.78
N PRO A 136 2.59 11.68 -14.02
CA PRO A 136 3.91 11.89 -13.40
C PRO A 136 4.15 10.96 -12.21
N LEU A 137 5.43 10.70 -11.95
CA LEU A 137 5.91 10.07 -10.72
C LEU A 137 6.66 11.12 -9.89
N SER A 138 6.76 10.87 -8.59
CA SER A 138 7.47 11.69 -7.63
C SER A 138 8.54 10.88 -6.93
N ILE A 139 9.61 11.55 -6.51
CA ILE A 139 10.63 10.99 -5.61
C ILE A 139 10.58 11.66 -4.23
N GLU A 140 9.63 12.57 -4.03
CA GLU A 140 9.50 13.28 -2.78
C GLU A 140 9.06 12.36 -1.65
N PRO A 141 9.70 12.42 -0.48
CA PRO A 141 9.23 11.69 0.69
C PRO A 141 7.81 12.13 1.05
N VAL A 142 6.97 11.17 1.39
CA VAL A 142 5.59 11.46 1.79
C VAL A 142 5.43 11.08 3.26
N THR A 143 5.10 12.07 4.07
CA THR A 143 4.77 11.88 5.48
C THR A 143 3.40 12.47 5.76
N ARG A 144 2.62 11.79 6.59
CA ARG A 144 1.31 12.25 7.03
C ARG A 144 1.27 12.26 8.56
N PRO A 145 0.53 13.18 9.17
CA PRO A 145 0.27 13.10 10.61
C PRO A 145 -0.34 11.73 10.94
N ALA A 146 0.14 11.11 12.00
CA ALA A 146 -0.43 9.86 12.48
C ALA A 146 -1.89 10.06 12.86
N LYS A 147 -2.71 9.05 12.57
CA LYS A 147 -4.13 9.01 12.93
C LYS A 147 -4.42 7.71 13.67
N ARG A 148 -5.62 7.62 14.20
CA ARG A 148 -6.07 6.42 14.90
C ARG A 148 -6.99 5.62 13.99
N LEU A 149 -6.58 4.39 13.70
CA LEU A 149 -7.44 3.37 13.09
C LEU A 149 -7.85 2.40 14.19
N THR A 150 -9.14 2.24 14.40
CA THR A 150 -9.70 1.37 15.42
C THR A 150 -9.90 -0.03 14.85
N PRO A 151 -9.34 -1.09 15.50
CA PRO A 151 -9.53 -2.46 15.04
C PRO A 151 -10.95 -2.97 15.26
#